data_98ea7306a2fda243487927e9f3774c4e
#
_entry.id   98ea7306a2fda243487927e9f3774c4e
#
_cell.length_a   1.000
_cell.length_b   1.000
_cell.length_c   1.000
_cell.angle_alpha   90.00
_cell.angle_beta   90.00
_cell.angle_gamma   90.00
#
_symmetry.space_group_name_H-M   'P 1'
#
loop_
_entity.id
_entity.type
_entity.pdbx_description
1 polymer ?
#
loop_
_entity_poly.entity_id
_entity_poly.type
_entity_poly.pdbx_seq_one_letter_code
_entity_poly.pdbx_strand_id
1 'polypeptide(L)'
;ETGFPKDLMRVENLWEDWYSFEVALKNGAKIPNKEKVLDILGKEKDNERRKSQIIALDKGYTWHRIIRDIFPPFRNARMAIVCHERPERIPVNVERLSFDYSLPVREPVSSFPMNTTENRRRVIAVKTNLLFVAALTANLGFEAELWPHWSIDLPVWYSPYDITSTRKLRLLAVQPEVRWWPGAVMNGHFIGLHTHVAGFNVAINDKARYQDPNHALWGMGLSYGYAFSWGKDNRWGIEFNIGVGFAEYDYDAYRNRRNGALFKSGSDVYWGVTRAGVNLSYKWSFARRNKKNR
;
A
#
# COMPACT_ATOMS: atom_id res chain seq x y z
N GLU A 1 3.27 20.27 -13.84
CA GLU A 1 3.11 21.65 -13.33
C GLU A 1 1.63 22.00 -13.43
N THR A 2 0.94 21.92 -12.30
CA THR A 2 -0.44 22.36 -12.18
C THR A 2 -0.44 23.88 -12.21
N GLY A 3 -1.07 24.48 -13.22
CA GLY A 3 -1.09 25.93 -13.46
C GLY A 3 -1.89 26.76 -12.42
N PHE A 4 -1.89 26.33 -11.17
CA PHE A 4 -2.46 27.12 -10.07
C PHE A 4 -1.45 28.17 -9.59
N PRO A 5 -1.85 29.45 -9.52
CA PRO A 5 -1.00 30.51 -8.96
C PRO A 5 -0.63 30.20 -7.50
N LYS A 6 0.66 30.27 -7.20
CA LYS A 6 1.18 29.95 -5.84
C LYS A 6 0.69 30.94 -4.77
N ASP A 7 0.32 32.13 -5.16
CA ASP A 7 -0.23 33.19 -4.32
C ASP A 7 -1.66 32.95 -3.83
N LEU A 8 -2.36 31.98 -4.46
CA LEU A 8 -3.69 31.53 -4.02
C LEU A 8 -3.65 30.33 -3.08
N MET A 9 -2.47 29.80 -2.83
CA MET A 9 -2.30 28.65 -1.90
C MET A 9 -1.70 29.14 -0.59
N ARG A 10 -2.47 29.06 0.49
CA ARG A 10 -1.96 29.23 1.85
C ARG A 10 -1.92 27.88 2.55
N VAL A 11 -0.72 27.39 2.77
CA VAL A 11 -0.50 26.16 3.57
C VAL A 11 -0.19 26.60 4.99
N GLU A 12 -1.11 26.37 5.89
CA GLU A 12 -0.87 26.53 7.33
C GLU A 12 -0.48 25.19 7.93
N ASN A 13 0.74 25.09 8.39
CA ASN A 13 1.23 23.89 9.06
C ASN A 13 0.95 24.02 10.56
N LEU A 14 -0.16 23.44 10.99
CA LEU A 14 -0.55 23.41 12.40
C LEU A 14 0.09 22.18 13.07
N TRP A 15 1.37 22.27 13.39
CA TRP A 15 2.10 21.20 14.09
C TRP A 15 1.46 20.83 15.43
N GLU A 16 0.87 21.79 16.10
CA GLU A 16 0.18 21.66 17.38
C GLU A 16 -1.05 22.58 17.35
N ASP A 17 -2.24 22.00 17.24
CA ASP A 17 -3.50 22.79 17.24
C ASP A 17 -3.86 23.19 18.68
N TRP A 18 -3.22 24.25 19.14
CA TRP A 18 -3.44 24.80 20.47
C TRP A 18 -4.87 25.28 20.73
N TYR A 19 -5.57 25.72 19.69
CA TYR A 19 -6.97 26.13 19.82
C TYR A 19 -7.87 24.94 20.12
N SER A 20 -7.79 23.88 19.34
CA SER A 20 -8.58 22.67 19.60
C SER A 20 -8.19 22.00 20.92
N PHE A 21 -6.92 22.09 21.33
CA PHE A 21 -6.46 21.64 22.63
C PHE A 21 -7.11 22.44 23.78
N GLU A 22 -7.13 23.75 23.69
CA GLU A 22 -7.78 24.62 24.70
C GLU A 22 -9.29 24.33 24.83
N VAL A 23 -9.97 24.15 23.70
CA VAL A 23 -11.39 23.76 23.65
C VAL A 23 -11.61 22.39 24.30
N ALA A 24 -10.76 21.40 24.00
CA ALA A 24 -10.86 20.08 24.62
C ALA A 24 -10.67 20.13 26.15
N LEU A 25 -9.75 20.95 26.62
CA LEU A 25 -9.58 21.17 28.07
C LEU A 25 -10.82 21.80 28.69
N LYS A 26 -11.41 22.82 28.08
CA LYS A 26 -12.65 23.46 28.56
C LYS A 26 -13.82 22.49 28.60
N ASN A 27 -13.91 21.59 27.60
CA ASN A 27 -14.97 20.60 27.47
C ASN A 27 -14.78 19.33 28.32
N GLY A 28 -13.88 19.33 29.27
CA GLY A 28 -13.80 18.28 30.29
C GLY A 28 -12.64 17.30 30.16
N ALA A 29 -11.70 17.51 29.22
CA ALA A 29 -10.48 16.68 29.14
C ALA A 29 -9.72 16.74 30.50
N LYS A 30 -9.34 15.54 30.99
CA LYS A 30 -8.69 15.40 32.31
C LYS A 30 -7.18 15.32 32.16
N ILE A 31 -6.48 16.33 32.62
CA ILE A 31 -5.01 16.36 32.70
C ILE A 31 -4.57 16.81 34.08
N PRO A 32 -3.36 16.44 34.53
CA PRO A 32 -2.74 17.03 35.72
C PRO A 32 -2.57 18.54 35.52
N ASN A 33 -2.66 19.29 36.60
CA ASN A 33 -2.47 20.75 36.59
C ASN A 33 -3.33 21.53 35.59
N LYS A 34 -4.54 21.05 35.26
CA LYS A 34 -5.43 21.63 34.25
C LYS A 34 -5.61 23.16 34.37
N GLU A 35 -5.87 23.67 35.58
CA GLU A 35 -6.08 25.08 35.78
C GLU A 35 -4.83 25.92 35.46
N LYS A 36 -3.65 25.43 35.85
CA LYS A 36 -2.37 26.09 35.52
C LYS A 36 -2.09 26.10 34.04
N VAL A 37 -2.43 25.00 33.34
CA VAL A 37 -2.28 24.92 31.89
C VAL A 37 -3.22 25.90 31.19
N LEU A 38 -4.48 26.01 31.62
CA LEU A 38 -5.44 27.00 31.09
C LEU A 38 -4.99 28.44 31.35
N ASP A 39 -4.39 28.72 32.49
CA ASP A 39 -3.83 30.04 32.81
C ASP A 39 -2.64 30.39 31.89
N ILE A 40 -1.75 29.44 31.64
CA ILE A 40 -0.65 29.60 30.67
C ILE A 40 -1.20 29.87 29.26
N LEU A 41 -2.18 29.09 28.81
CA LEU A 41 -2.80 29.25 27.48
C LEU A 41 -3.47 30.63 27.31
N GLY A 42 -4.05 31.16 28.40
CA GLY A 42 -4.68 32.48 28.37
C GLY A 42 -3.70 33.64 28.37
N LYS A 43 -2.55 33.50 29.03
CA LYS A 43 -1.55 34.58 29.21
C LYS A 43 -0.50 34.61 28.11
N GLU A 44 -0.05 33.47 27.64
CA GLU A 44 1.03 33.37 26.66
C GLU A 44 0.45 33.11 25.25
N LYS A 45 0.89 33.88 24.27
CA LYS A 45 0.45 33.74 22.88
C LYS A 45 1.46 32.95 22.01
N ASP A 46 2.71 32.93 22.45
CA ASP A 46 3.77 32.20 21.72
C ASP A 46 3.73 30.71 22.07
N ASN A 47 3.65 29.89 21.05
CA ASN A 47 3.48 28.45 21.19
C ASN A 47 4.69 27.75 21.82
N GLU A 48 5.90 28.18 21.53
CA GLU A 48 7.11 27.59 22.12
C GLU A 48 7.25 27.95 23.59
N ARG A 49 6.86 29.17 23.97
CA ARG A 49 6.83 29.58 25.35
C ARG A 49 5.74 28.86 26.13
N ARG A 50 4.53 28.69 25.58
CA ARG A 50 3.46 27.85 26.17
C ARG A 50 3.97 26.47 26.51
N LYS A 51 4.61 25.82 25.53
CA LYS A 51 5.19 24.49 25.67
C LYS A 51 6.24 24.43 26.77
N SER A 52 7.19 25.36 26.75
CA SER A 52 8.25 25.44 27.75
C SER A 52 7.72 25.62 29.17
N GLN A 53 6.70 26.48 29.36
CA GLN A 53 6.07 26.72 30.65
C GLN A 53 5.27 25.48 31.12
N ILE A 54 4.57 24.79 30.26
CA ILE A 54 3.85 23.56 30.61
C ILE A 54 4.82 22.45 31.01
N ILE A 55 5.96 22.31 30.30
CA ILE A 55 7.02 21.35 30.64
C ILE A 55 7.59 21.67 32.04
N ALA A 56 7.73 22.93 32.36
CA ALA A 56 8.28 23.37 33.65
C ALA A 56 7.38 23.10 34.87
N LEU A 57 6.05 22.86 34.68
CA LEU A 57 5.10 22.70 35.78
C LEU A 57 5.44 21.57 36.76
N ASP A 58 5.85 20.42 36.22
CA ASP A 58 6.10 19.21 37.02
C ASP A 58 7.14 18.29 36.37
N LYS A 59 8.27 18.85 35.96
CA LYS A 59 9.38 18.13 35.29
C LYS A 59 8.94 17.40 34.02
N GLY A 60 7.90 17.93 33.34
CA GLY A 60 7.41 17.40 32.07
C GLY A 60 6.31 16.35 32.17
N TYR A 61 5.88 15.94 33.37
CA TYR A 61 4.85 14.90 33.51
C TYR A 61 3.52 15.31 32.87
N THR A 62 3.04 16.54 33.16
CA THR A 62 1.82 17.10 32.53
C THR A 62 1.96 17.14 30.99
N TRP A 63 3.12 17.59 30.48
CA TRP A 63 3.37 17.63 29.04
C TRP A 63 3.34 16.24 28.37
N HIS A 64 3.96 15.25 29.02
CA HIS A 64 3.90 13.86 28.53
C HIS A 64 2.49 13.31 28.46
N ARG A 65 1.66 13.62 29.44
CA ARG A 65 0.23 13.24 29.45
C ARG A 65 -0.53 13.91 28.32
N ILE A 66 -0.30 15.20 28.09
CA ILE A 66 -0.92 15.97 26.99
C ILE A 66 -0.57 15.35 25.64
N ILE A 67 0.72 15.08 25.37
CA ILE A 67 1.17 14.52 24.09
C ILE A 67 0.58 13.13 23.85
N ARG A 68 0.51 12.29 24.88
CA ARG A 68 0.08 10.91 24.75
C ARG A 68 -1.44 10.78 24.65
N ASP A 69 -2.17 11.51 25.47
CA ASP A 69 -3.60 11.25 25.71
C ASP A 69 -4.51 12.27 25.00
N ILE A 70 -4.03 13.48 24.73
CA ILE A 70 -4.86 14.59 24.21
C ILE A 70 -4.48 15.00 22.79
N PHE A 71 -3.20 15.15 22.46
CA PHE A 71 -2.76 15.64 21.15
C PHE A 71 -2.92 14.68 19.96
N PRO A 72 -2.97 13.34 20.08
CA PRO A 72 -3.06 12.48 18.92
C PRO A 72 -4.17 12.84 17.91
N PRO A 73 -5.42 13.17 18.33
CA PRO A 73 -6.48 13.57 17.42
C PRO A 73 -6.28 14.98 16.80
N PHE A 74 -5.38 15.80 17.34
CA PHE A 74 -5.13 17.17 16.87
C PHE A 74 -3.87 17.33 16.01
N ARG A 75 -3.14 16.27 15.76
CA ARG A 75 -1.97 16.23 14.87
C ARG A 75 -2.38 16.00 13.42
N ASN A 76 -3.26 16.86 12.90
CA ASN A 76 -3.75 16.75 11.52
C ASN A 76 -3.27 17.94 10.70
N ALA A 77 -2.77 17.68 9.49
CA ALA A 77 -2.60 18.70 8.49
C ALA A 77 -3.99 19.04 7.91
N ARG A 78 -4.45 20.28 8.07
CA ARG A 78 -5.66 20.78 7.43
C ARG A 78 -5.27 21.52 6.16
N MET A 79 -5.84 21.14 5.03
CA MET A 79 -5.75 21.89 3.79
C MET A 79 -7.05 22.68 3.65
N ALA A 80 -6.96 24.01 3.66
CA ALA A 80 -8.08 24.88 3.34
C ALA A 80 -7.85 25.46 1.93
N ILE A 81 -8.77 25.20 1.03
CA ILE A 81 -8.81 25.85 -0.28
C ILE A 81 -9.76 27.03 -0.12
N VAL A 82 -9.20 28.24 -0.15
CA VAL A 82 -10.00 29.47 -0.15
C VAL A 82 -10.31 29.83 -1.59
N CYS A 83 -11.53 29.56 -2.01
CA CYS A 83 -12.03 30.05 -3.29
C CYS A 83 -12.56 31.47 -3.07
N HIS A 84 -11.89 32.46 -3.64
CA HIS A 84 -12.47 33.81 -3.76
C HIS A 84 -13.41 33.81 -4.97
N GLU A 85 -14.69 34.02 -4.73
CA GLU A 85 -15.57 34.47 -5.80
C GLU A 85 -15.03 35.82 -6.27
N ARG A 86 -14.76 35.97 -7.56
CA ARG A 86 -14.43 37.26 -8.15
C ARG A 86 -15.62 38.19 -7.92
N PRO A 87 -15.49 39.28 -7.17
CA PRO A 87 -16.63 40.15 -6.87
C PRO A 87 -17.13 40.94 -8.08
N GLU A 88 -16.45 40.93 -9.21
CA GLU A 88 -16.87 41.64 -10.41
C GLU A 88 -16.85 40.70 -11.62
N ARG A 89 -18.03 40.38 -12.09
CA ARG A 89 -18.20 39.98 -13.50
C ARG A 89 -17.84 41.23 -14.31
N ILE A 90 -16.64 41.31 -14.87
CA ILE A 90 -16.34 42.27 -15.93
C ILE A 90 -17.39 42.01 -17.00
N PRO A 91 -18.30 42.96 -17.30
CA PRO A 91 -19.26 42.76 -18.36
C PRO A 91 -18.46 42.58 -19.65
N VAL A 92 -18.34 41.36 -20.10
CA VAL A 92 -17.75 41.06 -21.41
C VAL A 92 -18.74 41.62 -22.40
N ASN A 93 -18.37 42.69 -23.08
CA ASN A 93 -19.19 43.23 -24.16
C ASN A 93 -19.18 42.20 -25.29
N VAL A 94 -20.24 41.41 -25.33
CA VAL A 94 -20.42 40.30 -26.28
C VAL A 94 -20.41 40.76 -27.72
N GLU A 95 -20.73 42.04 -27.95
CA GLU A 95 -20.72 42.64 -29.32
C GLU A 95 -19.28 42.76 -29.91
N ARG A 96 -18.23 42.67 -29.09
CA ARG A 96 -16.84 42.65 -29.57
C ARG A 96 -16.26 41.25 -29.76
N LEU A 97 -16.97 40.20 -29.37
CA LEU A 97 -16.61 38.84 -29.69
C LEU A 97 -17.29 38.42 -31.01
N SER A 98 -16.94 39.08 -32.10
CA SER A 98 -17.20 38.53 -33.43
C SER A 98 -16.24 37.35 -33.61
N PHE A 99 -16.74 36.17 -33.39
CA PHE A 99 -16.02 34.96 -33.81
C PHE A 99 -16.04 34.95 -35.34
N ASP A 100 -14.86 34.98 -35.93
CA ASP A 100 -14.74 34.76 -37.38
C ASP A 100 -15.02 33.28 -37.65
N TYR A 101 -16.26 32.97 -38.05
CA TYR A 101 -16.71 31.64 -38.42
C TYR A 101 -16.02 31.11 -39.69
N SER A 102 -15.14 31.89 -40.32
CA SER A 102 -14.33 31.46 -41.47
C SER A 102 -13.14 30.55 -41.03
N LEU A 103 -12.78 30.55 -39.75
CA LEU A 103 -11.83 29.57 -39.28
C LEU A 103 -12.48 28.19 -39.39
N PRO A 104 -11.81 27.19 -39.99
CA PRO A 104 -12.34 25.84 -40.02
C PRO A 104 -12.63 25.48 -38.58
N VAL A 105 -13.91 25.24 -38.28
CA VAL A 105 -14.34 24.69 -37.01
C VAL A 105 -13.52 23.42 -36.88
N ARG A 106 -12.43 23.48 -36.08
CA ARG A 106 -11.85 22.23 -35.60
C ARG A 106 -13.03 21.54 -34.96
N GLU A 107 -13.47 20.48 -35.61
CA GLU A 107 -14.45 19.61 -34.98
C GLU A 107 -14.02 19.49 -33.54
N PRO A 108 -14.92 19.68 -32.56
CA PRO A 108 -14.57 19.49 -31.17
C PRO A 108 -13.90 18.13 -31.18
N VAL A 109 -12.59 18.14 -30.98
CA VAL A 109 -11.89 16.89 -30.72
C VAL A 109 -12.68 16.37 -29.55
N SER A 110 -13.56 15.41 -29.83
CA SER A 110 -14.22 14.66 -28.77
C SER A 110 -13.06 14.01 -28.06
N SER A 111 -12.53 14.77 -27.14
CA SER A 111 -11.29 14.48 -26.40
C SER A 111 -11.49 13.33 -25.45
N PHE A 112 -12.65 12.75 -25.49
CA PHE A 112 -12.90 11.42 -24.98
C PHE A 112 -13.32 10.55 -26.15
N PRO A 113 -12.43 9.76 -26.74
CA PRO A 113 -12.85 8.68 -27.59
C PRO A 113 -13.57 7.66 -26.70
N MET A 114 -14.83 7.96 -26.39
CA MET A 114 -15.75 6.89 -26.06
C MET A 114 -15.94 6.09 -27.36
N ASN A 115 -15.36 4.94 -27.43
CA ASN A 115 -15.33 4.00 -28.56
C ASN A 115 -14.31 4.27 -29.67
N THR A 116 -13.06 4.41 -29.31
CA THR A 116 -12.13 3.64 -30.08
C THR A 116 -12.26 2.20 -29.64
N THR A 117 -12.70 1.35 -30.55
CA THR A 117 -12.35 -0.08 -30.56
C THR A 117 -10.84 -0.09 -30.81
N GLU A 118 -10.07 0.56 -29.95
CA GLU A 118 -8.64 0.39 -29.89
C GLU A 118 -8.44 -1.10 -29.74
N ASN A 119 -7.59 -1.64 -30.56
CA ASN A 119 -7.05 -2.98 -30.45
C ASN A 119 -6.46 -3.12 -29.05
N ARG A 120 -7.34 -3.32 -28.05
CA ARG A 120 -6.98 -3.38 -26.66
C ARG A 120 -6.04 -4.54 -26.49
N ARG A 121 -4.78 -4.23 -26.27
CA ARG A 121 -3.75 -5.24 -26.07
C ARG A 121 -3.93 -5.81 -24.67
N ARG A 122 -3.96 -7.12 -24.56
CA ARG A 122 -3.85 -7.81 -23.28
C ARG A 122 -2.40 -7.89 -22.89
N VAL A 123 -2.13 -7.70 -21.62
CA VAL A 123 -0.79 -7.76 -21.06
C VAL A 123 -0.64 -9.08 -20.30
N ILE A 124 0.47 -9.76 -20.54
CA ILE A 124 0.93 -10.86 -19.70
C ILE A 124 2.35 -10.56 -19.22
N ALA A 125 2.74 -11.09 -18.07
CA ALA A 125 4.06 -10.93 -17.52
C ALA A 125 4.61 -12.21 -16.92
N VAL A 126 5.92 -12.36 -16.98
CA VAL A 126 6.68 -13.30 -16.16
C VAL A 126 7.41 -12.50 -15.10
N LYS A 127 7.46 -13.04 -13.89
CA LYS A 127 7.98 -12.35 -12.70
C LYS A 127 8.92 -13.24 -11.91
N THR A 128 9.85 -12.61 -11.20
CA THR A 128 10.62 -13.24 -10.14
C THR A 128 10.68 -12.32 -8.91
N ASN A 129 10.52 -12.89 -7.73
CA ASN A 129 10.61 -12.17 -6.48
C ASN A 129 12.05 -12.18 -5.96
N LEU A 130 12.69 -11.02 -5.97
CA LEU A 130 14.09 -10.85 -5.60
C LEU A 130 14.36 -11.15 -4.13
N LEU A 131 13.38 -10.97 -3.22
CA LEU A 131 13.54 -11.32 -1.82
C LEU A 131 13.74 -12.84 -1.64
N PHE A 132 12.97 -13.64 -2.38
CA PHE A 132 13.09 -15.10 -2.34
C PHE A 132 14.35 -15.59 -3.06
N VAL A 133 14.78 -14.92 -4.13
CA VAL A 133 16.08 -15.20 -4.77
C VAL A 133 17.21 -14.96 -3.78
N ALA A 134 17.18 -13.84 -3.04
CA ALA A 134 18.17 -13.54 -1.99
C ALA A 134 18.16 -14.56 -0.85
N ALA A 135 16.99 -15.18 -0.59
CA ALA A 135 16.83 -16.29 0.36
C ALA A 135 17.11 -17.68 -0.27
N LEU A 136 17.78 -17.74 -1.43
CA LEU A 136 18.12 -18.96 -2.16
C LEU A 136 16.89 -19.83 -2.53
N THR A 137 15.71 -19.23 -2.62
CA THR A 137 14.49 -19.92 -3.01
C THR A 137 14.15 -19.60 -4.46
N ALA A 138 14.16 -20.62 -5.32
CA ALA A 138 13.74 -20.47 -6.70
C ALA A 138 12.27 -20.08 -6.76
N ASN A 139 11.95 -19.09 -7.58
CA ASN A 139 10.58 -18.64 -7.74
C ASN A 139 10.32 -18.13 -9.15
N LEU A 140 9.09 -18.34 -9.59
CA LEU A 140 8.60 -17.88 -10.88
C LEU A 140 7.12 -17.51 -10.75
N GLY A 141 6.75 -16.36 -11.26
CA GLY A 141 5.37 -15.89 -11.29
C GLY A 141 4.89 -15.61 -12.71
N PHE A 142 3.62 -15.85 -12.96
CA PHE A 142 2.93 -15.48 -14.18
C PHE A 142 1.76 -14.56 -13.83
N GLU A 143 1.69 -13.40 -14.50
CA GLU A 143 0.54 -12.52 -14.36
C GLU A 143 -0.11 -12.31 -15.72
N ALA A 144 -1.43 -12.35 -15.77
CA ALA A 144 -2.21 -12.13 -16.98
C ALA A 144 -3.36 -11.15 -16.72
N GLU A 145 -3.53 -10.19 -17.62
CA GLU A 145 -4.73 -9.34 -17.65
C GLU A 145 -5.94 -10.18 -18.09
N LEU A 146 -6.96 -10.25 -17.24
CA LEU A 146 -8.22 -10.94 -17.53
C LEU A 146 -9.24 -9.98 -18.14
N TRP A 147 -9.47 -8.85 -17.47
CA TRP A 147 -10.41 -7.78 -17.86
C TRP A 147 -9.75 -6.41 -17.64
N PRO A 148 -10.42 -5.32 -18.09
CA PRO A 148 -10.01 -3.97 -17.70
C PRO A 148 -9.86 -3.88 -16.19
N HIS A 149 -8.71 -3.36 -15.75
CA HIS A 149 -8.40 -3.19 -14.33
C HIS A 149 -8.21 -4.47 -13.50
N TRP A 150 -8.27 -5.67 -14.11
CA TRP A 150 -8.15 -6.93 -13.38
C TRP A 150 -7.07 -7.83 -13.97
N SER A 151 -6.24 -8.36 -13.10
CA SER A 151 -5.28 -9.40 -13.43
C SER A 151 -5.32 -10.56 -12.44
N ILE A 152 -4.78 -11.69 -12.87
CA ILE A 152 -4.47 -12.82 -12.01
C ILE A 152 -2.96 -13.02 -12.00
N ASP A 153 -2.37 -13.13 -10.82
CA ASP A 153 -0.96 -13.41 -10.57
C ASP A 153 -0.81 -14.80 -9.94
N LEU A 154 0.08 -15.60 -10.45
CA LEU A 154 0.33 -16.97 -10.02
C LEU A 154 1.82 -17.19 -9.76
N PRO A 155 2.34 -16.78 -8.60
CA PRO A 155 3.70 -17.11 -8.19
C PRO A 155 3.80 -18.52 -7.61
N VAL A 156 4.91 -19.17 -7.92
CA VAL A 156 5.31 -20.48 -7.41
C VAL A 156 6.70 -20.36 -6.80
N TRP A 157 6.88 -20.95 -5.64
CA TRP A 157 8.17 -21.00 -4.94
C TRP A 157 8.58 -22.45 -4.76
N TYR A 158 9.86 -22.72 -5.01
CA TYR A 158 10.45 -24.02 -4.82
C TYR A 158 11.83 -23.94 -4.17
N SER A 159 11.99 -24.57 -3.04
CA SER A 159 13.27 -24.68 -2.35
C SER A 159 13.52 -26.15 -2.00
N PRO A 160 14.41 -26.83 -2.70
CA PRO A 160 14.75 -28.22 -2.41
C PRO A 160 15.90 -28.37 -1.41
N TYR A 161 16.41 -27.28 -0.82
CA TYR A 161 17.74 -27.26 -0.23
C TYR A 161 17.81 -27.85 1.17
N ASP A 162 18.82 -28.69 1.37
CA ASP A 162 19.43 -28.97 2.67
C ASP A 162 20.65 -28.06 2.81
N ILE A 163 20.54 -26.94 3.53
CA ILE A 163 21.57 -25.90 3.63
C ILE A 163 22.79 -26.45 4.37
N THR A 164 22.55 -27.25 5.41
CA THR A 164 23.57 -28.02 6.15
C THR A 164 22.97 -29.36 6.57
N SER A 165 23.76 -30.23 7.21
CA SER A 165 23.25 -31.48 7.79
C SER A 165 22.11 -31.27 8.82
N THR A 166 22.04 -30.09 9.43
CA THR A 166 21.08 -29.72 10.47
C THR A 166 20.12 -28.59 10.09
N ARG A 167 20.33 -27.93 8.93
CA ARG A 167 19.47 -26.84 8.45
C ARG A 167 18.86 -27.23 7.11
N LYS A 168 17.55 -27.29 7.08
CA LYS A 168 16.77 -27.66 5.89
C LYS A 168 15.73 -26.62 5.60
N LEU A 169 15.58 -26.29 4.34
CA LEU A 169 14.54 -25.41 3.82
C LEU A 169 13.94 -26.06 2.57
N ARG A 170 13.04 -26.99 2.75
CA ARG A 170 12.29 -27.59 1.66
C ARG A 170 10.88 -27.00 1.67
N LEU A 171 10.56 -26.30 0.61
CA LEU A 171 9.29 -25.60 0.44
C LEU A 171 8.82 -25.74 -1.00
N LEU A 172 7.56 -26.08 -1.18
CA LEU A 172 6.82 -25.90 -2.41
C LEU A 172 5.57 -25.10 -2.09
N ALA A 173 5.43 -23.92 -2.66
CA ALA A 173 4.29 -23.05 -2.38
C ALA A 173 3.75 -22.44 -3.67
N VAL A 174 2.45 -22.23 -3.71
CA VAL A 174 1.72 -21.52 -4.76
C VAL A 174 0.80 -20.50 -4.09
N GLN A 175 0.75 -19.28 -4.63
CA GLN A 175 -0.06 -18.20 -4.06
C GLN A 175 -0.83 -17.42 -5.14
N PRO A 176 -1.90 -17.99 -5.72
CA PRO A 176 -2.72 -17.27 -6.67
C PRO A 176 -3.32 -16.01 -6.04
N GLU A 177 -3.34 -14.92 -6.81
CA GLU A 177 -3.84 -13.62 -6.40
C GLU A 177 -4.64 -12.98 -7.52
N VAL A 178 -5.84 -12.51 -7.20
CA VAL A 178 -6.64 -11.65 -8.06
C VAL A 178 -6.36 -10.21 -7.68
N ARG A 179 -6.05 -9.37 -8.66
CA ARG A 179 -5.63 -7.98 -8.48
C ARG A 179 -6.55 -7.02 -9.18
N TRP A 180 -6.87 -5.96 -8.49
CA TRP A 180 -7.57 -4.81 -9.05
C TRP A 180 -6.65 -3.60 -9.15
N TRP A 181 -6.66 -2.93 -10.30
CA TRP A 181 -5.82 -1.79 -10.65
C TRP A 181 -6.69 -0.57 -10.92
N PRO A 182 -6.58 0.53 -10.16
CA PRO A 182 -7.31 1.77 -10.46
C PRO A 182 -6.97 2.35 -11.84
N GLY A 183 -5.72 2.17 -12.27
CA GLY A 183 -5.18 2.60 -13.56
C GLY A 183 -4.99 1.46 -14.56
N ALA A 184 -3.88 1.48 -15.27
CA ALA A 184 -3.50 0.43 -16.20
C ALA A 184 -3.02 -0.82 -15.46
N VAL A 185 -3.40 -2.00 -15.95
CA VAL A 185 -2.94 -3.28 -15.40
C VAL A 185 -1.41 -3.38 -15.44
N MET A 186 -0.83 -3.88 -14.36
CA MET A 186 0.61 -4.02 -14.15
C MET A 186 1.39 -2.68 -14.17
N ASN A 187 0.72 -1.57 -13.87
CA ASN A 187 1.34 -0.27 -13.74
C ASN A 187 0.59 0.62 -12.74
N GLY A 188 1.28 1.12 -11.72
CA GLY A 188 0.70 1.90 -10.63
C GLY A 188 0.27 1.06 -9.44
N HIS A 189 -0.69 1.56 -8.69
CA HIS A 189 -1.21 0.92 -7.47
C HIS A 189 -2.12 -0.26 -7.79
N PHE A 190 -2.14 -1.25 -6.91
CA PHE A 190 -3.12 -2.33 -6.94
C PHE A 190 -3.49 -2.81 -5.54
N ILE A 191 -4.65 -3.42 -5.46
CA ILE A 191 -5.12 -4.18 -4.30
C ILE A 191 -5.36 -5.61 -4.77
N GLY A 192 -4.92 -6.59 -3.98
CA GLY A 192 -5.05 -8.01 -4.31
C GLY A 192 -5.74 -8.81 -3.21
N LEU A 193 -6.44 -9.84 -3.64
CA LEU A 193 -6.91 -10.93 -2.79
C LEU A 193 -6.14 -12.18 -3.18
N HIS A 194 -5.37 -12.73 -2.24
CA HIS A 194 -4.57 -13.93 -2.48
C HIS A 194 -4.99 -15.09 -1.58
N THR A 195 -4.82 -16.28 -2.11
CA THR A 195 -4.82 -17.52 -1.34
C THR A 195 -3.43 -18.14 -1.46
N HIS A 196 -3.05 -18.98 -0.53
CA HIS A 196 -1.78 -19.69 -0.60
C HIS A 196 -1.90 -21.12 -0.09
N VAL A 197 -1.13 -21.99 -0.73
CA VAL A 197 -0.99 -23.39 -0.35
C VAL A 197 0.49 -23.72 -0.35
N ALA A 198 0.98 -24.38 0.68
CA ALA A 198 2.38 -24.75 0.79
C ALA A 198 2.59 -26.10 1.48
N GLY A 199 3.48 -26.89 0.93
CA GLY A 199 4.09 -28.03 1.63
C GLY A 199 5.47 -27.61 2.15
N PHE A 200 5.80 -27.97 3.39
CA PHE A 200 7.05 -27.55 4.01
C PHE A 200 7.73 -28.68 4.79
N ASN A 201 9.05 -28.63 4.79
CA ASN A 201 9.91 -29.43 5.68
C ASN A 201 11.12 -28.57 6.06
N VAL A 202 11.03 -27.97 7.25
CA VAL A 202 11.94 -26.90 7.66
C VAL A 202 12.64 -27.28 8.97
N ALA A 203 13.94 -27.11 9.01
CA ALA A 203 14.76 -27.19 10.21
C ALA A 203 15.65 -25.95 10.30
N ILE A 204 15.39 -25.09 11.28
CA ILE A 204 16.12 -23.84 11.49
C ILE A 204 17.30 -24.06 12.43
N ASN A 205 17.19 -25.03 13.33
CA ASN A 205 18.20 -25.35 14.33
C ASN A 205 18.42 -26.85 14.47
N ASP A 206 19.40 -27.23 15.28
CA ASP A 206 19.81 -28.63 15.48
C ASP A 206 18.83 -29.45 16.34
N LYS A 207 17.81 -28.78 16.94
CA LYS A 207 16.92 -29.42 17.92
C LYS A 207 15.69 -30.05 17.28
N ALA A 208 15.04 -29.31 16.36
CA ALA A 208 13.76 -29.70 15.80
C ALA A 208 13.68 -29.48 14.29
N ARG A 209 12.99 -30.39 13.63
CA ARG A 209 12.56 -30.31 12.23
C ARG A 209 11.04 -30.34 12.18
N TYR A 210 10.45 -29.39 11.52
CA TYR A 210 9.02 -29.25 11.33
C TYR A 210 8.65 -29.66 9.91
N GLN A 211 7.66 -30.50 9.79
CA GLN A 211 7.18 -31.01 8.50
C GLN A 211 5.66 -31.02 8.50
N ASP A 212 5.05 -30.78 7.34
CA ASP A 212 3.63 -31.02 7.18
C ASP A 212 3.32 -32.54 7.25
N PRO A 213 2.26 -32.94 7.98
CA PRO A 213 1.91 -34.37 8.16
C PRO A 213 1.02 -34.92 7.02
N ASN A 214 1.09 -34.41 5.80
CA ASN A 214 0.25 -34.69 4.62
C ASN A 214 -0.95 -33.73 4.46
N HIS A 215 -1.04 -32.65 5.23
CA HIS A 215 -2.00 -31.57 5.03
C HIS A 215 -1.23 -30.29 4.73
N ALA A 216 -1.25 -29.87 3.46
CA ALA A 216 -0.59 -28.63 3.06
C ALA A 216 -1.13 -27.45 3.87
N LEU A 217 -0.23 -26.57 4.31
CA LEU A 217 -0.59 -25.25 4.81
C LEU A 217 -1.45 -24.52 3.78
N TRP A 218 -2.54 -23.92 4.22
CA TRP A 218 -3.37 -23.07 3.36
C TRP A 218 -3.76 -21.79 4.08
N GLY A 219 -4.12 -20.78 3.32
CA GLY A 219 -4.57 -19.51 3.88
C GLY A 219 -4.99 -18.52 2.82
N MET A 220 -5.38 -17.34 3.28
CA MET A 220 -5.76 -16.23 2.41
C MET A 220 -5.44 -14.89 3.05
N GLY A 221 -5.40 -13.85 2.24
CA GLY A 221 -5.11 -12.51 2.70
C GLY A 221 -5.36 -11.45 1.64
N LEU A 222 -5.23 -10.21 2.08
CA LEU A 222 -5.29 -9.02 1.24
C LEU A 222 -3.90 -8.47 1.05
N SER A 223 -3.62 -7.95 -0.13
CA SER A 223 -2.35 -7.30 -0.46
C SER A 223 -2.57 -5.92 -1.05
N TYR A 224 -1.54 -5.11 -0.92
CA TYR A 224 -1.39 -3.85 -1.59
C TYR A 224 -0.01 -3.77 -2.21
N GLY A 225 0.09 -3.15 -3.39
CA GLY A 225 1.37 -2.95 -4.04
C GLY A 225 1.39 -1.80 -5.03
N TYR A 226 2.59 -1.56 -5.52
CA TYR A 226 2.85 -0.57 -6.54
C TYR A 226 3.83 -1.13 -7.59
N ALA A 227 3.48 -1.00 -8.85
CA ALA A 227 4.29 -1.45 -9.98
C ALA A 227 4.77 -0.25 -10.82
N PHE A 228 6.08 -0.22 -11.07
CA PHE A 228 6.71 0.70 -12.01
C PHE A 228 7.00 -0.02 -13.31
N SER A 229 6.83 0.69 -14.41
CA SER A 229 7.17 0.17 -15.74
C SER A 229 8.16 1.06 -16.43
N TRP A 230 9.13 0.48 -17.15
CA TRP A 230 10.13 1.22 -17.91
C TRP A 230 10.57 0.48 -19.17
N GLY A 231 11.46 1.14 -19.94
CA GLY A 231 12.02 0.61 -21.17
C GLY A 231 11.08 0.80 -22.36
N LYS A 232 11.52 0.30 -23.51
CA LYS A 232 10.73 0.37 -24.75
C LYS A 232 9.43 -0.43 -24.57
N ASP A 233 8.30 0.21 -24.88
CA ASP A 233 6.95 -0.36 -24.76
C ASP A 233 6.59 -0.78 -23.30
N ASN A 234 7.23 -0.21 -22.27
CA ASN A 234 7.01 -0.53 -20.85
C ASN A 234 7.14 -2.04 -20.55
N ARG A 235 8.07 -2.72 -21.20
CA ARG A 235 8.23 -4.18 -21.07
C ARG A 235 8.81 -4.61 -19.74
N TRP A 236 9.70 -3.83 -19.17
CA TRP A 236 10.28 -4.11 -17.87
C TRP A 236 9.45 -3.51 -16.76
N GLY A 237 9.40 -4.15 -15.62
CA GLY A 237 8.73 -3.63 -14.44
C GLY A 237 9.37 -4.11 -13.15
N ILE A 238 9.29 -3.26 -12.13
CA ILE A 238 9.55 -3.61 -10.76
C ILE A 238 8.28 -3.35 -9.94
N GLU A 239 7.97 -4.26 -9.04
CA GLU A 239 6.77 -4.21 -8.23
C GLU A 239 7.13 -4.43 -6.77
N PHE A 240 6.60 -3.59 -5.90
CA PHE A 240 6.68 -3.74 -4.46
C PHE A 240 5.30 -4.11 -3.94
N ASN A 241 5.24 -5.16 -3.12
CA ASN A 241 3.97 -5.57 -2.52
C ASN A 241 4.14 -6.07 -1.09
N ILE A 242 3.08 -5.89 -0.31
CA ILE A 242 2.92 -6.44 1.03
C ILE A 242 1.48 -6.89 1.21
N GLY A 243 1.28 -7.97 1.93
CA GLY A 243 -0.05 -8.50 2.22
C GLY A 243 -0.13 -9.10 3.60
N VAL A 244 -1.31 -9.03 4.17
CA VAL A 244 -1.63 -9.58 5.48
C VAL A 244 -2.80 -10.55 5.36
N GLY A 245 -2.82 -11.56 6.22
CA GLY A 245 -3.84 -12.59 6.18
C GLY A 245 -3.64 -13.62 7.26
N PHE A 246 -4.21 -14.79 7.04
CA PHE A 246 -4.02 -15.94 7.92
C PHE A 246 -3.48 -17.14 7.14
N ALA A 247 -2.81 -18.03 7.86
CA ALA A 247 -2.39 -19.32 7.38
C ALA A 247 -2.68 -20.37 8.46
N GLU A 248 -3.42 -21.41 8.07
CA GLU A 248 -3.70 -22.57 8.89
C GLU A 248 -2.77 -23.70 8.46
N TYR A 249 -2.15 -24.35 9.44
CA TYR A 249 -1.20 -25.42 9.18
C TYR A 249 -1.16 -26.45 10.29
N ASP A 250 -0.98 -27.69 9.87
CA ASP A 250 -0.64 -28.80 10.73
C ASP A 250 0.87 -29.01 10.70
N TYR A 251 1.45 -29.45 11.78
CA TYR A 251 2.86 -29.75 11.85
C TYR A 251 3.20 -30.96 12.68
N ASP A 252 4.16 -31.73 12.20
CA ASP A 252 4.87 -32.75 12.93
C ASP A 252 6.29 -32.28 13.24
N ALA A 253 6.63 -32.29 14.52
CA ALA A 253 7.96 -31.94 15.00
C ALA A 253 8.78 -33.19 15.31
N TYR A 254 9.90 -33.33 14.59
CA TYR A 254 10.84 -34.43 14.76
C TYR A 254 12.15 -33.90 15.36
N ARG A 255 12.86 -34.76 16.11
CA ARG A 255 14.23 -34.45 16.47
C ARG A 255 15.09 -34.33 15.21
N ASN A 256 15.85 -33.22 15.10
CA ASN A 256 16.61 -32.92 13.89
C ASN A 256 17.88 -33.76 13.77
N ARG A 257 17.71 -35.05 13.56
CA ARG A 257 18.76 -36.04 13.28
C ARG A 257 18.24 -37.07 12.28
N ARG A 258 19.14 -37.85 11.68
CA ARG A 258 18.74 -38.95 10.80
C ARG A 258 17.82 -39.90 11.55
N ASN A 259 16.64 -40.18 10.99
CA ASN A 259 15.57 -41.01 11.64
C ASN A 259 15.17 -40.49 13.04
N GLY A 260 15.14 -39.17 13.22
CA GLY A 260 14.72 -38.55 14.50
C GLY A 260 13.27 -38.87 14.83
N ALA A 261 13.02 -39.23 16.10
CA ALA A 261 11.67 -39.56 16.56
C ALA A 261 10.76 -38.34 16.51
N LEU A 262 9.49 -38.58 16.17
CA LEU A 262 8.39 -37.64 16.38
C LEU A 262 8.23 -37.36 17.87
N PHE A 263 8.15 -36.11 18.27
CA PHE A 263 7.96 -35.73 19.67
C PHE A 263 6.79 -34.75 19.89
N LYS A 264 6.28 -34.14 18.83
CA LYS A 264 5.12 -33.27 18.93
C LYS A 264 4.40 -33.23 17.58
N SER A 265 3.06 -33.28 17.64
CA SER A 265 2.16 -32.96 16.53
C SER A 265 1.18 -31.88 16.99
N GLY A 266 0.72 -31.04 16.10
CA GLY A 266 -0.26 -30.00 16.41
C GLY A 266 -0.72 -29.23 15.19
N SER A 267 -1.77 -28.45 15.38
CA SER A 267 -2.31 -27.49 14.43
C SER A 267 -2.18 -26.09 15.00
N ASP A 268 -1.98 -25.11 14.14
CA ASP A 268 -1.94 -23.71 14.55
C ASP A 268 -2.44 -22.78 13.44
N VAL A 269 -2.82 -21.57 13.80
CA VAL A 269 -3.26 -20.53 12.87
C VAL A 269 -2.38 -19.31 13.06
N TYR A 270 -1.64 -18.96 12.04
CA TYR A 270 -0.83 -17.75 11.97
C TYR A 270 -1.66 -16.57 11.44
N TRP A 271 -1.56 -15.44 12.09
CA TRP A 271 -2.07 -14.16 11.61
C TRP A 271 -0.94 -13.18 11.45
N GLY A 272 -0.80 -12.58 10.25
CA GLY A 272 0.28 -11.63 10.01
C GLY A 272 0.56 -11.40 8.54
N VAL A 273 1.83 -11.12 8.24
CA VAL A 273 2.29 -10.90 6.86
C VAL A 273 2.33 -12.24 6.12
N THR A 274 1.46 -12.38 5.13
CA THR A 274 1.34 -13.58 4.29
C THR A 274 1.90 -13.37 2.89
N ARG A 275 2.22 -12.12 2.50
CA ARG A 275 2.84 -11.78 1.24
C ARG A 275 3.84 -10.65 1.41
N ALA A 276 5.02 -10.77 0.82
CA ALA A 276 6.00 -9.71 0.70
C ALA A 276 6.79 -9.91 -0.60
N GLY A 277 7.00 -8.85 -1.37
CA GLY A 277 7.70 -9.00 -2.64
C GLY A 277 8.34 -7.73 -3.16
N VAL A 278 9.52 -7.94 -3.74
CA VAL A 278 10.16 -7.05 -4.70
C VAL A 278 10.28 -7.85 -5.99
N ASN A 279 9.33 -7.67 -6.90
CA ASN A 279 9.23 -8.48 -8.10
C ASN A 279 9.84 -7.76 -9.30
N LEU A 280 10.75 -8.42 -10.00
CA LEU A 280 11.19 -8.03 -11.33
C LEU A 280 10.28 -8.70 -12.34
N SER A 281 9.77 -7.96 -13.32
CA SER A 281 8.84 -8.48 -14.33
C SER A 281 9.26 -8.13 -15.75
N TYR A 282 8.94 -9.04 -16.68
CA TYR A 282 9.01 -8.78 -18.11
C TYR A 282 7.64 -9.01 -18.73
N LYS A 283 7.16 -8.05 -19.53
CA LYS A 283 5.79 -7.96 -20.03
C LYS A 283 5.71 -8.11 -21.53
N TRP A 284 4.66 -8.76 -21.99
CA TRP A 284 4.30 -8.84 -23.41
C TRP A 284 2.88 -8.31 -23.60
N SER A 285 2.65 -7.55 -24.65
CA SER A 285 1.33 -7.06 -25.02
C SER A 285 0.88 -7.67 -26.33
N PHE A 286 -0.28 -8.28 -26.35
CA PHE A 286 -0.86 -8.95 -27.52
C PHE A 286 -2.11 -8.21 -27.97
N ALA A 287 -2.23 -7.97 -29.30
CA ALA A 287 -3.45 -7.42 -29.85
C ALA A 287 -4.62 -8.40 -29.67
N ARG A 288 -5.76 -7.92 -29.19
CA ARG A 288 -6.96 -8.75 -29.07
C ARG A 288 -7.48 -9.08 -30.47
N ARG A 289 -7.45 -10.36 -30.83
CA ARG A 289 -8.04 -10.84 -32.08
C ARG A 289 -9.56 -10.71 -31.97
N ASN A 290 -10.17 -9.73 -32.64
CA ASN A 290 -11.61 -9.66 -32.74
C ASN A 290 -12.07 -10.92 -33.46
N LYS A 291 -12.83 -11.80 -32.79
CA LYS A 291 -13.66 -12.78 -33.47
C LYS A 291 -14.71 -11.99 -34.23
N LYS A 292 -14.52 -11.73 -35.51
CA LYS A 292 -15.62 -11.35 -36.42
C LYS A 292 -16.66 -12.48 -36.31
N ASN A 293 -17.86 -12.08 -35.89
CA ASN A 293 -19.02 -12.97 -35.95
C ASN A 293 -19.10 -13.56 -37.37
N ARG A 294 -19.10 -14.88 -37.40
CA ARG A 294 -19.63 -15.62 -38.56
C ARG A 294 -21.10 -15.80 -38.35
#